data_0e838a8f9f9e1563251284de07d4614c
#
_entry.id   0e838a8f9f9e1563251284de07d4614c
#
_cell.length_a   1.000
_cell.length_b   1.000
_cell.length_c   1.000
_cell.angle_alpha   90.00
_cell.angle_beta   90.00
_cell.angle_gamma   90.00
#
_symmetry.space_group_name_H-M   'P 1'
#
loop_
_entity.id
_entity.type
_entity.pdbx_description
1 polymer ?
#
loop_
_entity_poly.entity_id
_entity_poly.type
_entity_poly.pdbx_seq_one_letter_code
_entity_poly.pdbx_strand_id
1 'polypeptide(L)'
;MFALLMRPGRRSTLAPGLELDAASVEEVREAVTGFVAYFGSYEVDDATQTVTHHVEANLVPSWVGTSLKRRFHWDGARLVLTRAVPGTTDELVWERA
;
A
#
# COMPACT_ATOMS: atom_id res chain seq x y z
N MET A 1 6.57 -7.99 -6.52
CA MET A 1 5.44 -7.02 -6.54
C MET A 1 5.81 -5.73 -5.80
N PHE A 2 5.23 -4.63 -6.17
CA PHE A 2 5.31 -3.40 -5.38
C PHE A 2 3.93 -2.73 -5.37
N ALA A 3 3.68 -1.95 -4.32
CA ALA A 3 2.44 -1.21 -4.15
C ALA A 3 2.77 0.24 -3.77
N LEU A 4 2.19 1.17 -4.51
CA LEU A 4 2.28 2.60 -4.25
C LEU A 4 0.87 3.17 -4.24
N LEU A 5 0.45 3.70 -3.11
CA LEU A 5 -0.88 4.27 -2.93
C LEU A 5 -0.73 5.68 -2.37
N MET A 6 -1.41 6.63 -2.99
CA MET A 6 -1.38 8.04 -2.56
C MET A 6 -2.78 8.54 -2.31
N ARG A 7 -2.96 9.25 -1.20
CA ARG A 7 -4.19 10.00 -0.96
C ARG A 7 -4.29 11.14 -1.97
N PRO A 8 -5.42 11.30 -2.68
CA PRO A 8 -5.61 12.45 -3.56
C PRO A 8 -5.64 13.75 -2.76
N GLY A 9 -5.19 14.85 -3.37
CA GLY A 9 -5.25 16.17 -2.76
C GLY A 9 -4.23 16.43 -1.65
N ARG A 10 -3.16 15.65 -1.55
CA ARG A 10 -2.08 15.95 -0.60
C ARG A 10 -1.47 17.31 -0.90
N ARG A 11 -1.25 18.08 0.14
CA ARG A 11 -0.70 19.42 0.03
C ARG A 11 0.73 19.46 0.56
N SER A 12 1.54 20.35 -0.01
CA SER A 12 2.87 20.65 0.49
C SER A 12 3.19 22.11 0.24
N THR A 13 3.78 22.78 1.23
CA THR A 13 4.37 24.09 1.08
C THR A 13 5.87 24.02 0.81
N LEU A 14 6.43 22.81 0.81
CA LEU A 14 7.83 22.58 0.52
C LEU A 14 8.12 22.86 -0.95
N ALA A 15 9.13 23.67 -1.24
CA ALA A 15 9.52 23.97 -2.61
C ALA A 15 10.09 22.73 -3.28
N PRO A 16 9.84 22.54 -4.60
CA PRO A 16 10.44 21.43 -5.33
C PRO A 16 11.96 21.42 -5.21
N GLY A 17 12.53 20.24 -4.99
CA GLY A 17 13.97 20.06 -4.84
C GLY A 17 14.50 20.19 -3.42
N LEU A 18 13.66 20.53 -2.45
CA LEU A 18 14.03 20.51 -1.03
C LEU A 18 13.76 19.14 -0.43
N GLU A 19 14.62 18.74 0.49
CA GLU A 19 14.49 17.48 1.21
C GLU A 19 13.40 17.58 2.29
N LEU A 20 12.79 16.43 2.65
CA LEU A 20 11.76 16.37 3.67
C LEU A 20 12.22 16.84 5.04
N ASP A 21 13.51 16.73 5.35
CA ASP A 21 14.06 17.21 6.62
C ASP A 21 14.01 18.73 6.75
N ALA A 22 13.83 19.46 5.63
CA ALA A 22 13.61 20.91 5.62
C ALA A 22 12.14 21.28 5.84
N ALA A 23 11.23 20.31 5.85
CA ALA A 23 9.80 20.53 6.03
C ALA A 23 9.43 20.59 7.50
N SER A 24 8.26 21.18 7.81
CA SER A 24 7.71 21.11 9.16
C SER A 24 7.28 19.67 9.50
N VAL A 25 7.21 19.36 10.80
CA VAL A 25 6.75 18.06 11.27
C VAL A 25 5.36 17.71 10.75
N GLU A 26 4.46 18.68 10.71
CA GLU A 26 3.09 18.49 10.20
C GLU A 26 3.08 18.15 8.72
N GLU A 27 3.90 18.81 7.94
CA GLU A 27 4.01 18.56 6.50
C GLU A 27 4.59 17.18 6.22
N VAL A 28 5.61 16.77 6.96
CA VAL A 28 6.16 15.41 6.88
C VAL A 28 5.12 14.37 7.25
N ARG A 29 4.38 14.60 8.33
CA ARG A 29 3.30 13.69 8.76
C ARG A 29 2.25 13.53 7.67
N GLU A 30 1.79 14.61 7.09
CA GLU A 30 0.78 14.57 6.03
C GLU A 30 1.29 13.81 4.79
N ALA A 31 2.53 14.06 4.39
CA ALA A 31 3.14 13.37 3.27
C ALA A 31 3.22 11.85 3.50
N VAL A 32 3.67 11.44 4.68
CA VAL A 32 3.86 10.03 5.02
C VAL A 32 2.52 9.31 5.24
N THR A 33 1.58 9.92 5.96
CA THR A 33 0.28 9.29 6.24
C THR A 33 -0.61 9.16 5.01
N GLY A 34 -0.39 10.00 4.02
CA GLY A 34 -1.13 9.94 2.75
C GLY A 34 -0.48 9.03 1.71
N PHE A 35 0.52 8.25 2.08
CA PHE A 35 1.29 7.45 1.14
C PHE A 35 1.56 6.06 1.69
N VAL A 36 1.34 5.03 0.87
CA VAL A 36 1.70 3.65 1.17
C VAL A 36 2.69 3.21 0.10
N ALA A 37 3.84 2.70 0.54
CA ALA A 37 4.87 2.23 -0.38
C ALA A 37 5.56 1.00 0.19
N TYR A 38 5.50 -0.11 -0.52
CA TYR A 38 6.26 -1.30 -0.18
C TYR A 38 6.47 -2.19 -1.39
N PHE A 39 7.47 -3.07 -1.30
CA PHE A 39 7.65 -4.13 -2.27
C PHE A 39 8.08 -5.42 -1.57
N GLY A 40 7.99 -6.52 -2.31
CA GLY A 40 8.39 -7.81 -1.84
C GLY A 40 7.96 -8.92 -2.78
N SER A 41 8.10 -10.14 -2.32
CA SER A 41 7.61 -11.32 -3.00
C SER A 41 6.14 -11.57 -2.63
N TYR A 42 5.49 -12.48 -3.35
CA TYR A 42 4.12 -12.86 -3.05
C TYR A 42 3.91 -14.35 -3.30
N GLU A 43 2.92 -14.90 -2.62
CA GLU A 43 2.45 -16.27 -2.81
C GLU A 43 0.93 -16.25 -3.01
N VAL A 44 0.44 -17.11 -3.89
CA VAL A 44 -0.99 -17.25 -4.17
C VAL A 44 -1.47 -18.61 -3.71
N ASP A 45 -2.54 -18.62 -2.93
CA ASP A 45 -3.24 -19.83 -2.55
C ASP A 45 -4.62 -19.83 -3.23
N ASP A 46 -4.75 -20.61 -4.30
CA ASP A 46 -6.00 -20.69 -5.07
C ASP A 46 -7.14 -21.35 -4.29
N ALA A 47 -6.81 -22.28 -3.40
CA ALA A 47 -7.82 -22.99 -2.61
C ALA A 47 -8.57 -22.06 -1.66
N THR A 48 -7.85 -21.11 -1.05
CA THR A 48 -8.43 -20.13 -0.13
C THR A 48 -8.67 -18.77 -0.79
N GLN A 49 -8.27 -18.61 -2.05
CA GLN A 49 -8.30 -17.34 -2.77
C GLN A 49 -7.62 -16.22 -1.99
N THR A 50 -6.41 -16.52 -1.53
CA THR A 50 -5.61 -15.60 -0.71
C THR A 50 -4.27 -15.35 -1.39
N VAL A 51 -3.83 -14.10 -1.40
CA VAL A 51 -2.48 -13.72 -1.76
C VAL A 51 -1.77 -13.23 -0.49
N THR A 52 -0.54 -13.68 -0.30
CA THR A 52 0.30 -13.25 0.81
C THR A 52 1.46 -12.44 0.24
N HIS A 53 1.59 -11.19 0.69
CA HIS A 53 2.71 -10.33 0.36
C HIS A 53 3.77 -10.44 1.45
N HIS A 54 4.98 -10.85 1.10
CA HIS A 54 6.12 -10.88 2.00
C HIS A 54 6.89 -9.57 1.83
N VAL A 55 6.81 -8.70 2.82
CA VAL A 55 7.33 -7.34 2.72
C VAL A 55 8.85 -7.34 2.90
N GLU A 56 9.58 -6.94 1.87
CA GLU A 56 11.03 -6.81 1.88
C GLU A 56 11.47 -5.38 2.15
N ALA A 57 10.69 -4.40 1.71
CA ALA A 57 10.91 -2.98 1.98
C ALA A 57 9.56 -2.27 2.13
N ASN A 58 9.51 -1.30 2.99
CA ASN A 58 8.30 -0.53 3.28
C ASN A 58 8.69 0.87 3.72
N LEU A 59 7.86 1.87 3.38
CA LEU A 59 8.01 3.23 3.85
C LEU A 59 8.07 3.29 5.39
N VAL A 60 7.30 2.43 6.05
CA VAL A 60 7.32 2.31 7.51
C VAL A 60 8.21 1.13 7.90
N PRO A 61 9.37 1.38 8.53
CA PRO A 61 10.37 0.34 8.78
C PRO A 61 9.87 -0.87 9.58
N SER A 62 8.93 -0.68 10.49
CA SER A 62 8.40 -1.78 11.31
C SER A 62 7.62 -2.84 10.52
N TRP A 63 7.25 -2.55 9.27
CA TRP A 63 6.55 -3.51 8.42
C TRP A 63 7.49 -4.42 7.63
N VAL A 64 8.78 -4.09 7.59
CA VAL A 64 9.79 -4.92 6.91
C VAL A 64 9.87 -6.29 7.59
N GLY A 65 9.85 -7.35 6.80
CA GLY A 65 9.88 -8.72 7.32
C GLY A 65 8.51 -9.27 7.73
N THR A 66 7.44 -8.49 7.59
CA THR A 66 6.09 -8.95 7.87
C THR A 66 5.44 -9.56 6.63
N SER A 67 4.33 -10.28 6.86
CA SER A 67 3.52 -10.84 5.78
C SER A 67 2.11 -10.25 5.83
N LEU A 68 1.63 -9.80 4.69
CA LEU A 68 0.31 -9.20 4.54
C LEU A 68 -0.58 -10.13 3.73
N LYS A 69 -1.65 -10.63 4.34
CA LYS A 69 -2.61 -11.50 3.65
C LYS A 69 -3.77 -10.67 3.12
N ARG A 70 -4.17 -10.98 1.87
CA ARG A 70 -5.32 -10.37 1.20
C ARG A 70 -6.14 -11.47 0.55
N ARG A 71 -7.45 -11.42 0.71
CA ARG A 71 -8.33 -12.26 -0.09
C ARG A 71 -8.50 -11.61 -1.46
N PHE A 72 -8.68 -12.43 -2.48
CA PHE A 72 -8.91 -11.92 -3.83
C PHE A 72 -10.10 -12.59 -4.47
N HIS A 73 -10.71 -11.90 -5.40
CA HIS A 73 -11.70 -12.46 -6.31
C HIS A 73 -11.64 -11.70 -7.64
N TRP A 74 -12.19 -12.32 -8.66
CA TRP A 74 -12.31 -11.70 -9.97
C TRP A 74 -13.71 -11.12 -10.13
N ASP A 75 -13.78 -9.88 -10.58
CA ASP A 75 -15.00 -9.20 -10.99
C ASP A 75 -14.86 -8.88 -12.48
N GLY A 76 -15.34 -9.80 -13.33
CA GLY A 76 -15.06 -9.72 -14.75
C GLY A 76 -13.55 -9.82 -15.01
N ALA A 77 -12.99 -8.78 -15.64
CA ALA A 77 -11.55 -8.70 -15.92
C ALA A 77 -10.74 -8.00 -14.81
N ARG A 78 -11.42 -7.59 -13.73
CA ARG A 78 -10.79 -6.87 -12.61
C ARG A 78 -10.45 -7.83 -11.50
N LEU A 79 -9.28 -7.64 -10.91
CA LEU A 79 -8.85 -8.34 -9.70
C LEU A 79 -9.14 -7.46 -8.50
N VAL A 80 -9.94 -7.97 -7.57
CA VAL A 80 -10.27 -7.25 -6.34
C VAL A 80 -9.54 -7.89 -5.18
N LEU A 81 -8.72 -7.12 -4.48
CA LEU A 81 -8.04 -7.54 -3.26
C LEU A 81 -8.75 -6.92 -2.07
N THR A 82 -9.13 -7.75 -1.09
CA THR A 82 -9.75 -7.28 0.14
C THR A 82 -8.85 -7.54 1.34
N ARG A 83 -8.86 -6.60 2.28
CA ARG A 83 -8.13 -6.75 3.52
C ARG A 83 -8.85 -7.77 4.41
N ALA A 84 -8.12 -8.79 4.84
CA ALA A 84 -8.67 -9.87 5.65
C ALA A 84 -8.66 -9.54 7.16
N VAL A 85 -9.09 -8.33 7.53
CA VAL A 85 -9.14 -7.89 8.94
C VAL A 85 -10.60 -7.64 9.30
N PRO A 86 -11.11 -8.22 10.40
CA PRO A 86 -12.49 -7.99 10.83
C PRO A 86 -12.80 -6.50 11.01
N GLY A 87 -13.94 -6.05 10.50
CA GLY A 87 -14.39 -4.67 10.62
C GLY A 87 -13.78 -3.69 9.61
N THR A 88 -12.93 -4.16 8.68
CA THR A 88 -12.35 -3.31 7.64
C THR A 88 -12.85 -3.77 6.27
N THR A 89 -13.32 -2.82 5.46
CA THR A 89 -13.86 -3.09 4.11
C THR A 89 -13.00 -2.49 3.01
N ASP A 90 -11.70 -2.41 3.24
CA ASP A 90 -10.77 -1.86 2.25
C ASP A 90 -10.65 -2.80 1.06
N GLU A 91 -10.86 -2.25 -0.14
CA GLU A 91 -10.71 -2.97 -1.39
C GLU A 91 -9.72 -2.27 -2.30
N LEU A 92 -8.88 -3.04 -2.97
CA LEU A 92 -8.03 -2.58 -4.06
C LEU A 92 -8.48 -3.26 -5.33
N VAL A 93 -8.83 -2.46 -6.33
CA VAL A 93 -9.28 -2.96 -7.63
C VAL A 93 -8.18 -2.75 -8.65
N TRP A 94 -7.80 -3.83 -9.32
CA TRP A 94 -6.75 -3.82 -10.32
C TRP A 94 -7.31 -4.14 -11.69
N GLU A 95 -6.89 -3.38 -12.68
CA GLU A 95 -7.19 -3.65 -14.08
C GLU A 95 -5.89 -3.91 -14.84
N ARG A 96 -5.97 -4.76 -15.85
CA ARG A 96 -4.87 -4.93 -16.79
C ARG A 96 -4.77 -3.71 -17.69
N ALA A 97 -3.57 -3.16 -17.81
CA ALA A 97 -3.33 -2.03 -18.68
C ALA A 97 -3.39 -2.44 -20.16
#